data_09ebb44b07bb8f798fd50135a5f1634c
#
_entry.id   09ebb44b07bb8f798fd50135a5f1634c
#
_cell.length_a   1.000
_cell.length_b   1.000
_cell.length_c   1.000
_cell.angle_alpha   90.00
_cell.angle_beta   90.00
_cell.angle_gamma   90.00
#
_symmetry.space_group_name_H-M   'P 1'
#
loop_
_entity.id
_entity.type
_entity.pdbx_description
1 polymer ?
#
loop_
_entity_poly.entity_id
_entity_poly.type
_entity_poly.pdbx_seq_one_letter_code
_entity_poly.pdbx_strand_id
1 'polypeptide(L)'
;MEITVKIEKRNDNLKERRQAAGLSQSQLAKLAGVGVRVYQNYEQGVRDVSKAQLSTLLRICKALNCKRSDIVTDEETAELLREYEQ
;
A
#
# COMPACT_ATOMS: atom_id res chain seq x y z
N MET A 1 -1.13 -26.30 12.25
CA MET A 1 -0.87 -25.72 12.07
C MET A 1 -1.06 -24.77 11.47
N GLU A 2 -1.10 -24.03 11.31
CA GLU A 2 -1.43 -23.21 10.83
C GLU A 2 -0.88 -22.48 10.06
N ILE A 3 -1.17 -22.18 9.16
CA ILE A 3 -0.61 -21.68 8.19
C ILE A 3 -1.19 -20.43 7.93
N THR A 4 -1.96 -19.89 8.67
CA THR A 4 -2.60 -18.69 8.48
C THR A 4 -1.68 -17.52 8.47
N VAL A 5 -0.49 -17.75 8.71
CA VAL A 5 0.48 -16.74 8.70
C VAL A 5 0.41 -15.79 7.53
N LYS A 6 0.06 -16.29 6.39
CA LYS A 6 0.04 -15.46 5.24
C LYS A 6 -0.93 -14.37 5.26
N ILE A 7 -2.02 -14.57 5.93
CA ILE A 7 -3.07 -13.58 5.95
C ILE A 7 -2.62 -12.31 6.62
N GLU A 8 -1.70 -12.42 7.51
CA GLU A 8 -1.24 -11.26 8.24
C GLU A 8 -0.54 -10.24 7.38
N LYS A 9 -0.11 -10.65 6.19
CA LYS A 9 0.62 -9.75 5.34
C LYS A 9 -0.24 -8.97 4.35
N ARG A 10 -1.52 -9.25 4.33
CA ARG A 10 -2.40 -8.52 3.42
C ARG A 10 -2.49 -7.07 3.85
N ASN A 11 -2.54 -6.21 2.86
CA ASN A 11 -2.68 -4.79 3.13
C ASN A 11 -4.12 -4.37 2.88
N ASP A 12 -4.98 -4.72 3.83
CA ASP A 12 -6.40 -4.39 3.72
C ASP A 12 -6.63 -2.89 3.78
N ASN A 13 -5.76 -2.16 4.46
CA ASN A 13 -5.87 -0.72 4.53
C ASN A 13 -5.69 -0.09 3.14
N LEU A 14 -4.76 -0.60 2.37
CA LEU A 14 -4.54 -0.12 1.02
C LEU A 14 -5.78 -0.34 0.17
N LYS A 15 -6.37 -1.54 0.27
CA LYS A 15 -7.56 -1.86 -0.49
C LYS A 15 -8.73 -0.97 -0.09
N GLU A 16 -8.92 -0.76 1.19
CA GLU A 16 -10.03 0.06 1.68
C GLU A 16 -9.89 1.50 1.20
N ARG A 17 -8.68 2.03 1.25
CA ARG A 17 -8.46 3.40 0.80
C ARG A 17 -8.67 3.52 -0.69
N ARG A 18 -8.29 2.51 -1.45
CA ARG A 18 -8.52 2.50 -2.89
C ARG A 18 -10.01 2.51 -3.19
N GLN A 19 -10.75 1.67 -2.51
CA GLN A 19 -12.20 1.59 -2.72
C GLN A 19 -12.89 2.88 -2.31
N ALA A 20 -12.44 3.49 -1.23
CA ALA A 20 -12.99 4.75 -0.77
C ALA A 20 -12.72 5.87 -1.77
N ALA A 21 -11.63 5.76 -2.53
CA ALA A 21 -11.31 6.75 -3.55
C ALA A 21 -12.05 6.46 -4.87
N GLY A 22 -12.80 5.37 -4.93
CA GLY A 22 -13.55 5.04 -6.13
C GLY A 22 -12.71 4.48 -7.27
N LEU A 23 -11.54 3.92 -6.94
CA LEU A 23 -10.62 3.46 -7.96
C LEU A 23 -10.60 1.93 -8.04
N SER A 24 -10.49 1.42 -9.26
CA SER A 24 -10.25 0.00 -9.45
C SER A 24 -8.75 -0.27 -9.27
N GLN A 25 -8.39 -1.54 -9.14
CA GLN A 25 -6.97 -1.89 -9.06
C GLN A 25 -6.22 -1.44 -10.29
N SER A 26 -6.82 -1.60 -11.47
CA SER A 26 -6.18 -1.17 -12.71
C SER A 26 -5.98 0.34 -12.75
N GLN A 27 -6.97 1.08 -12.29
CA GLN A 27 -6.88 2.53 -12.30
C GLN A 27 -5.78 3.02 -11.37
N LEU A 28 -5.71 2.46 -10.17
CA LEU A 28 -4.67 2.88 -9.24
C LEU A 28 -3.29 2.45 -9.71
N ALA A 29 -3.18 1.24 -10.28
CA ALA A 29 -1.91 0.79 -10.82
C ALA A 29 -1.39 1.75 -11.88
N LYS A 30 -2.28 2.21 -12.74
CA LYS A 30 -1.91 3.15 -13.79
C LYS A 30 -1.42 4.47 -13.19
N LEU A 31 -2.13 4.97 -12.20
CA LEU A 31 -1.74 6.21 -11.54
C LEU A 31 -0.40 6.06 -10.81
N ALA A 32 -0.15 4.88 -10.29
CA ALA A 32 1.10 4.61 -9.59
C ALA A 32 2.27 4.33 -10.52
N GLY A 33 1.98 4.12 -11.80
CA GLY A 33 3.04 3.83 -12.77
C GLY A 33 3.56 2.41 -12.70
N VAL A 34 2.73 1.47 -12.25
CA VAL A 34 3.13 0.06 -12.18
C VAL A 34 2.09 -0.80 -12.88
N GLY A 35 2.46 -2.03 -13.17
CA GLY A 35 1.51 -2.97 -13.76
C GLY A 35 0.46 -3.39 -12.75
N VAL A 36 -0.71 -3.78 -13.24
CA VAL A 36 -1.79 -4.14 -12.35
C VAL A 36 -1.43 -5.36 -11.49
N ARG A 37 -0.65 -6.29 -12.03
CA ARG A 37 -0.23 -7.45 -11.28
C ARG A 37 0.65 -7.06 -10.10
N VAL A 38 1.53 -6.10 -10.31
CA VAL A 38 2.40 -5.60 -9.25
C VAL A 38 1.55 -4.92 -8.18
N TYR A 39 0.60 -4.12 -8.59
CA TYR A 39 -0.27 -3.45 -7.63
C TYR A 39 -1.09 -4.48 -6.83
N GLN A 40 -1.62 -5.50 -7.52
CA GLN A 40 -2.37 -6.54 -6.84
C GLN A 40 -1.51 -7.24 -5.79
N ASN A 41 -0.24 -7.43 -6.08
CA ASN A 41 0.67 -8.05 -5.13
C ASN A 41 0.82 -7.20 -3.87
N TYR A 42 0.74 -5.89 -4.00
CA TYR A 42 0.78 -5.01 -2.82
C TYR A 42 -0.46 -5.25 -1.93
N GLU A 43 -1.63 -5.32 -2.53
CA GLU A 43 -2.85 -5.53 -1.73
C GLU A 43 -2.87 -6.91 -1.12
N GLN A 44 -2.33 -7.90 -1.81
CA GLN A 44 -2.33 -9.27 -1.31
C GLN A 44 -1.20 -9.56 -0.33
N GLY A 45 -0.28 -8.63 -0.18
CA GLY A 45 0.84 -8.82 0.74
C GLY A 45 1.98 -9.66 0.18
N VAL A 46 1.93 -9.98 -1.12
CA VAL A 46 3.02 -10.70 -1.77
C VAL A 46 4.25 -9.79 -1.87
N ARG A 47 4.00 -8.51 -2.10
CA ARG A 47 5.04 -7.50 -2.08
C ARG A 47 4.69 -6.46 -1.02
N ASP A 48 5.70 -6.02 -0.30
CA ASP A 48 5.52 -5.01 0.74
C ASP A 48 5.57 -3.63 0.09
N VAL A 49 4.46 -2.93 0.10
CA VAL A 49 4.36 -1.62 -0.54
C VAL A 49 5.32 -0.61 0.11
N SER A 50 5.65 -0.80 1.37
CA SER A 50 6.57 0.11 2.05
C SER A 50 7.99 0.01 1.50
N LYS A 51 8.28 -1.04 0.74
CA LYS A 51 9.58 -1.22 0.12
C LYS A 51 9.58 -0.85 -1.36
N ALA A 52 8.48 -0.31 -1.86
CA ALA A 52 8.40 0.12 -3.23
C ALA A 52 9.29 1.35 -3.42
N GLN A 53 9.60 1.66 -4.67
CA GLN A 53 10.34 2.88 -4.95
C GLN A 53 9.57 4.07 -4.39
N LEU A 54 10.28 5.05 -3.92
CA LEU A 54 9.65 6.21 -3.31
C LEU A 54 8.67 6.88 -4.26
N SER A 55 9.03 6.99 -5.54
CA SER A 55 8.14 7.62 -6.50
C SER A 55 6.82 6.86 -6.64
N THR A 56 6.89 5.53 -6.65
CA THR A 56 5.68 4.70 -6.73
C THR A 56 4.82 4.92 -5.50
N LEU A 57 5.44 4.89 -4.33
CA LEU A 57 4.73 5.06 -3.08
C LEU A 57 4.05 6.43 -3.02
N LEU A 58 4.76 7.47 -3.44
CA LEU A 58 4.21 8.82 -3.41
C LEU A 58 3.05 8.98 -4.40
N ARG A 59 3.13 8.31 -5.56
CA ARG A 59 2.02 8.37 -6.51
C ARG A 59 0.78 7.69 -5.95
N ILE A 60 0.96 6.58 -5.24
CA ILE A 60 -0.16 5.90 -4.60
C ILE A 60 -0.76 6.82 -3.54
N CYS A 61 0.08 7.42 -2.72
CA CYS A 61 -0.40 8.33 -1.67
C CYS A 61 -1.15 9.50 -2.25
N LYS A 62 -0.64 10.06 -3.35
CA LYS A 62 -1.30 11.18 -3.99
C LYS A 62 -2.68 10.77 -4.52
N ALA A 63 -2.75 9.62 -5.14
CA ALA A 63 -4.02 9.13 -5.70
C ALA A 63 -5.03 8.86 -4.60
N LEU A 64 -4.57 8.40 -3.44
CA LEU A 64 -5.44 8.06 -2.32
C LEU A 64 -5.60 9.21 -1.32
N ASN A 65 -4.87 10.29 -1.54
CA ASN A 65 -4.90 11.47 -0.67
C ASN A 65 -4.59 11.07 0.77
N CYS A 66 -3.48 10.38 0.95
CA CYS A 66 -3.08 9.91 2.27
C CYS A 66 -1.57 10.05 2.44
N LYS A 67 -1.09 9.78 3.65
CA LYS A 67 0.32 9.83 3.96
C LYS A 67 0.93 8.46 3.77
N ARG A 68 2.25 8.41 3.60
CA ARG A 68 2.94 7.14 3.49
C ARG A 68 2.69 6.25 4.71
N SER A 69 2.67 6.85 5.89
CA SER A 69 2.46 6.10 7.12
C SER A 69 1.08 5.44 7.17
N ASP A 70 0.15 5.93 6.36
CA ASP A 70 -1.20 5.39 6.36
C ASP A 70 -1.31 4.05 5.66
N ILE A 71 -0.35 3.73 4.79
CA ILE A 71 -0.43 2.50 3.99
C ILE A 71 0.72 1.53 4.21
N VAL A 72 1.73 1.89 5.00
CA VAL A 72 2.79 0.93 5.29
C VAL A 72 2.29 -0.08 6.32
N THR A 73 2.73 -1.31 6.15
CA THR A 73 2.28 -2.40 7.01
C THR A 73 3.24 -2.72 8.14
N ASP A 74 4.49 -2.28 8.02
CA ASP A 74 5.47 -2.52 9.06
C ASP A 74 5.30 -1.49 10.16
N GLU A 75 4.96 -1.95 11.35
CA GLU A 75 4.62 -1.07 12.45
C GLU A 75 5.75 -0.11 12.82
N GLU A 76 6.95 -0.60 12.85
CA GLU A 76 8.08 0.24 13.21
C GLU A 76 8.29 1.33 12.17
N THR A 77 8.25 0.96 10.89
CA THR A 77 8.41 1.93 9.82
C THR A 77 7.29 2.95 9.83
N ALA A 78 6.07 2.49 10.07
CA ALA A 78 4.92 3.40 10.11
C ALA A 78 5.08 4.42 11.23
N GLU A 79 5.56 3.98 12.36
CA GLU A 79 5.75 4.87 13.49
C GLU A 79 6.84 5.89 13.22
N LEU A 80 7.94 5.45 12.63
CA LEU A 80 9.02 6.36 12.27
C LEU A 80 8.55 7.40 11.26
N LEU A 81 7.74 6.98 10.30
CA LEU A 81 7.21 7.91 9.32
C LEU A 81 6.29 8.94 9.95
N ARG A 82 5.46 8.51 10.89
CA ARG A 82 4.58 9.45 11.57
C ARG A 82 5.35 10.50 12.34
N GLU A 83 6.43 10.08 13.00
CA GLU A 83 7.28 11.00 13.73
C GLU A 83 7.95 11.99 12.80
N TYR A 84 8.42 11.50 11.68
CA TYR A 84 9.14 12.33 10.74
C TYR A 84 8.22 13.28 9.98
N GLU A 85 6.99 12.88 9.75
CA GLU A 85 6.04 13.67 8.98
C GLU A 85 5.35 14.77 9.78
N GLN A 86 5.58 14.81 11.07
CA GLN A 86 5.04 15.89 11.88
C GLN A 86 5.72 17.24 11.54
#